data_45ba20f38be9571a5b0f7ba0d7321723
#
_entry.id   45ba20f38be9571a5b0f7ba0d7321723
#
_cell.length_a   1.000
_cell.length_b   1.000
_cell.length_c   1.000
_cell.angle_alpha   90.00
_cell.angle_beta   90.00
_cell.angle_gamma   90.00
#
_symmetry.space_group_name_H-M   'P 1'
#
loop_
_entity.id
_entity.type
_entity.pdbx_description
1 polymer ?
#
loop_
_entity_poly.entity_id
_entity_poly.type
_entity_poly.pdbx_seq_one_letter_code
_entity_poly.pdbx_strand_id
1 'polypeptide(L)'
;MTTQIEPVLLDAFDPKFYTVIFRQERSDDQRQIIYSIFETAMLDSEVRWGYDERCIAHINFLDFACESKTQTGDPLTPVLMIDSLRKCPTLSGNQTLILLEGIARQLLIDKVLLADRSSFSYKDVNGAYLVPLNVLGILCDGKTWYNKRGYRAPNQDEIDAHNAAAIEKPLYMNCVYNNFLDHEYFADKRDKPMRKVFCEIRQRIRQGDTADMPLHGIVLFLEQLRSDEEDTNADHKIVWITGEFVYLSKSIQMVPRSSL
;
A
#
# COMPACT_ATOMS: atom_id res chain seq x y z
N MET A 1 -6.27 -28.38 5.82
CA MET A 1 -6.59 -26.94 5.70
C MET A 1 -5.87 -26.25 4.55
N THR A 2 -4.58 -26.46 4.32
CA THR A 2 -3.91 -26.06 3.05
C THR A 2 -4.69 -26.54 1.80
N THR A 3 -5.38 -27.66 1.90
CA THR A 3 -6.21 -28.23 0.84
C THR A 3 -7.41 -27.36 0.40
N GLN A 4 -7.77 -26.33 1.14
CA GLN A 4 -8.87 -25.41 0.77
C GLN A 4 -8.38 -24.12 0.13
N ILE A 5 -7.20 -23.62 0.50
CA ILE A 5 -6.66 -22.34 0.01
C ILE A 5 -6.14 -22.49 -1.43
N GLU A 6 -5.32 -23.50 -1.67
CA GLU A 6 -4.67 -23.71 -2.96
C GLU A 6 -5.64 -23.80 -4.14
N PRO A 7 -6.73 -24.59 -4.09
CA PRO A 7 -7.71 -24.61 -5.17
C PRO A 7 -8.35 -23.25 -5.46
N VAL A 8 -8.61 -22.45 -4.42
CA VAL A 8 -9.20 -21.11 -4.58
C VAL A 8 -8.22 -20.15 -5.23
N LEU A 9 -6.93 -20.24 -4.87
CA LEU A 9 -5.87 -19.45 -5.49
C LEU A 9 -5.66 -19.83 -6.97
N LEU A 10 -5.66 -21.11 -7.29
CA LEU A 10 -5.49 -21.62 -8.65
C LEU A 10 -6.71 -21.32 -9.54
N ASP A 11 -7.91 -21.22 -8.96
CA ASP A 11 -9.11 -20.76 -9.66
C ASP A 11 -9.04 -19.27 -9.98
N ALA A 12 -8.53 -18.47 -9.03
CA ALA A 12 -8.39 -17.02 -9.22
C ALA A 12 -7.21 -16.63 -10.12
N PHE A 13 -6.10 -17.39 -10.05
CA PHE A 13 -4.88 -17.15 -10.83
C PHE A 13 -4.62 -18.34 -11.75
N ASP A 14 -5.10 -18.26 -13.01
CA ASP A 14 -4.95 -19.32 -13.99
C ASP A 14 -3.50 -19.79 -14.11
N PRO A 15 -3.19 -21.07 -13.84
CA PRO A 15 -1.82 -21.61 -13.84
C PRO A 15 -1.12 -21.54 -15.21
N LYS A 16 -1.84 -21.25 -16.29
CA LYS A 16 -1.24 -20.97 -17.60
C LYS A 16 -0.48 -19.62 -17.61
N PHE A 17 -0.88 -18.68 -16.79
CA PHE A 17 -0.32 -17.33 -16.76
C PHE A 17 0.39 -17.01 -15.46
N TYR A 18 0.03 -17.70 -14.36
CA TYR A 18 0.54 -17.40 -13.03
C TYR A 18 1.10 -18.63 -12.34
N THR A 19 2.19 -18.43 -11.64
CA THR A 19 2.78 -19.43 -10.75
C THR A 19 2.55 -18.99 -9.31
N VAL A 20 1.95 -19.87 -8.52
CA VAL A 20 1.70 -19.68 -7.10
C VAL A 20 2.70 -20.51 -6.31
N ILE A 21 3.55 -19.86 -5.53
CA ILE A 21 4.54 -20.51 -4.68
C ILE A 21 4.07 -20.45 -3.24
N PHE A 22 4.05 -21.60 -2.60
CA PHE A 22 3.60 -21.77 -1.23
C PHE A 22 4.78 -21.90 -0.27
N ARG A 23 4.65 -21.27 0.91
CA ARG A 23 5.55 -21.44 2.04
C ARG A 23 4.75 -21.47 3.33
N GLN A 24 5.04 -22.43 4.18
CA GLN A 24 4.51 -22.46 5.54
C GLN A 24 5.61 -22.03 6.51
N GLU A 25 5.36 -21.00 7.28
CA GLU A 25 6.20 -20.58 8.39
C GLU A 25 5.52 -20.91 9.71
N ARG A 26 6.31 -21.30 10.69
CA ARG A 26 5.86 -21.59 12.04
C ARG A 26 6.68 -20.72 12.97
N SER A 27 6.07 -19.70 13.54
CA SER A 27 6.59 -19.04 14.72
C SER A 27 5.97 -19.69 15.97
N ASP A 28 6.57 -19.50 17.14
CA ASP A 28 6.15 -20.19 18.39
C ASP A 28 4.67 -19.96 18.73
N ASP A 29 4.09 -18.82 18.30
CA ASP A 29 2.73 -18.40 18.64
C ASP A 29 1.75 -18.30 17.45
N GLN A 30 2.23 -18.33 16.19
CA GLN A 30 1.38 -18.15 15.02
C GLN A 30 1.77 -19.07 13.88
N ARG A 31 0.77 -19.67 13.23
CA ARG A 31 0.96 -20.37 11.95
C ARG A 31 0.63 -19.41 10.83
N GLN A 32 1.63 -19.14 10.00
CA GLN A 32 1.49 -18.30 8.83
C GLN A 32 1.56 -19.17 7.57
N ILE A 33 0.60 -18.97 6.69
CA ILE A 33 0.56 -19.62 5.38
C ILE A 33 0.79 -18.54 4.34
N ILE A 34 1.96 -18.55 3.73
CA ILE A 34 2.42 -17.50 2.81
C ILE A 34 2.34 -18.01 1.38
N TYR A 35 1.77 -17.20 0.51
CA TYR A 35 1.77 -17.43 -0.93
C TYR A 35 2.39 -16.25 -1.67
N SER A 36 3.24 -16.57 -2.62
CA SER A 36 3.82 -15.60 -3.55
C SER A 36 3.31 -15.91 -4.95
N ILE A 37 2.73 -14.91 -5.60
CA ILE A 37 2.11 -15.05 -6.92
C ILE A 37 2.97 -14.32 -7.96
N PHE A 38 3.33 -15.01 -9.03
CA PHE A 38 4.19 -14.52 -10.10
C PHE A 38 3.52 -14.66 -11.47
N GLU A 39 3.85 -13.81 -12.42
CA GLU A 39 3.62 -14.16 -13.83
C GLU A 39 4.58 -15.27 -14.26
N THR A 40 4.04 -16.37 -14.80
CA THR A 40 4.87 -17.52 -15.22
C THR A 40 5.94 -17.13 -16.23
N ALA A 41 5.64 -16.21 -17.15
CA ALA A 41 6.58 -15.71 -18.15
C ALA A 41 7.77 -14.92 -17.57
N MET A 42 7.66 -14.47 -16.33
CA MET A 42 8.70 -13.69 -15.64
C MET A 42 9.59 -14.56 -14.72
N LEU A 43 9.26 -15.84 -14.60
CA LEU A 43 10.03 -16.79 -13.79
C LEU A 43 11.17 -17.37 -14.61
N ASP A 44 12.39 -16.85 -14.41
CA ASP A 44 13.62 -17.54 -14.78
C ASP A 44 13.89 -18.70 -13.82
N SER A 45 14.79 -19.61 -14.17
CA SER A 45 15.15 -20.81 -13.42
C SER A 45 15.66 -20.57 -11.98
N GLU A 46 15.91 -19.34 -11.59
CA GLU A 46 16.41 -18.95 -10.25
C GLU A 46 15.40 -18.08 -9.51
N VAL A 47 14.31 -18.66 -9.01
CA VAL A 47 13.45 -17.98 -8.04
C VAL A 47 14.15 -17.99 -6.68
N ARG A 48 14.60 -16.83 -6.22
CA ARG A 48 15.10 -16.67 -4.85
C ARG A 48 13.91 -16.55 -3.89
N TRP A 49 13.90 -17.40 -2.88
CA TRP A 49 12.95 -17.34 -1.78
C TRP A 49 13.10 -16.00 -1.03
N GLY A 50 12.02 -15.26 -0.87
CA GLY A 50 11.99 -13.96 -0.19
C GLY A 50 11.20 -12.92 -0.96
N TYR A 51 11.40 -11.65 -0.63
CA TYR A 51 10.85 -10.50 -1.36
C TYR A 51 11.46 -10.41 -2.77
N ASP A 52 10.95 -11.23 -3.67
CA ASP A 52 11.34 -11.18 -5.08
C ASP A 52 10.59 -10.02 -5.74
N GLU A 53 11.34 -9.12 -6.37
CA GLU A 53 10.77 -7.95 -7.07
C GLU A 53 9.84 -8.34 -8.22
N ARG A 54 9.87 -9.57 -8.70
CA ARG A 54 8.99 -10.12 -9.74
C ARG A 54 7.64 -10.57 -9.20
N CYS A 55 7.49 -10.69 -7.88
CA CYS A 55 6.24 -11.10 -7.25
C CYS A 55 5.14 -10.04 -7.47
N ILE A 56 4.00 -10.44 -8.04
CA ILE A 56 2.85 -9.55 -8.25
C ILE A 56 2.00 -9.39 -6.99
N ALA A 57 1.94 -10.42 -6.15
CA ALA A 57 1.31 -10.36 -4.84
C ALA A 57 2.01 -11.31 -3.86
N HIS A 58 2.30 -10.81 -2.68
CA HIS A 58 2.73 -11.59 -1.53
C HIS A 58 1.64 -11.49 -0.47
N ILE A 59 1.05 -12.63 -0.13
CA ILE A 59 -0.11 -12.69 0.76
C ILE A 59 0.13 -13.68 1.88
N ASN A 60 -0.38 -13.35 3.05
CA ASN A 60 -0.23 -14.16 4.25
C ASN A 60 -1.61 -14.43 4.86
N PHE A 61 -1.91 -15.69 5.09
CA PHE A 61 -3.10 -16.11 5.82
C PHE A 61 -2.73 -16.29 7.29
N LEU A 62 -3.10 -15.33 8.11
CA LEU A 62 -2.89 -15.35 9.55
C LEU A 62 -4.03 -16.11 10.21
N ASP A 63 -3.70 -16.94 11.19
CA ASP A 63 -4.64 -17.65 12.06
C ASP A 63 -5.65 -18.57 11.35
N PHE A 64 -5.48 -18.81 10.04
CA PHE A 64 -6.37 -19.63 9.24
C PHE A 64 -6.39 -21.12 9.67
N ALA A 65 -5.37 -21.57 10.34
CA ALA A 65 -5.23 -22.96 10.80
C ALA A 65 -5.17 -23.08 12.33
N CYS A 66 -5.41 -22.01 13.05
CA CYS A 66 -5.23 -21.99 14.51
C CYS A 66 -6.57 -22.16 15.21
N GLU A 67 -6.71 -23.22 16.03
CA GLU A 67 -7.74 -23.30 17.06
C GLU A 67 -7.37 -22.45 18.28
N SER A 68 -6.35 -21.59 18.15
CA SER A 68 -5.85 -20.73 19.22
C SER A 68 -6.91 -19.70 19.60
N LYS A 69 -7.02 -19.46 20.87
CA LYS A 69 -7.86 -18.41 21.43
C LYS A 69 -6.96 -17.21 21.73
N THR A 70 -7.51 -16.02 21.63
CA THR A 70 -6.89 -14.81 22.15
C THR A 70 -6.63 -14.98 23.66
N GLN A 71 -5.79 -14.13 24.27
CA GLN A 71 -5.61 -14.09 25.73
C GLN A 71 -6.95 -13.87 26.48
N THR A 72 -7.95 -13.29 25.82
CA THR A 72 -9.33 -13.13 26.32
C THR A 72 -10.20 -14.38 26.15
N GLY A 73 -9.74 -15.41 25.46
CA GLY A 73 -10.47 -16.65 25.21
C GLY A 73 -11.36 -16.63 23.98
N ASP A 74 -11.38 -15.52 23.20
CA ASP A 74 -12.13 -15.43 21.95
C ASP A 74 -11.44 -16.21 20.83
N PRO A 75 -12.21 -16.83 19.91
CA PRO A 75 -11.64 -17.51 18.76
C PRO A 75 -10.93 -16.47 17.86
N LEU A 76 -9.72 -16.80 17.42
CA LEU A 76 -9.01 -15.99 16.44
C LEU A 76 -9.76 -16.04 15.11
N THR A 77 -10.08 -14.88 14.58
CA THR A 77 -10.72 -14.77 13.26
C THR A 77 -9.64 -14.82 12.18
N PRO A 78 -9.77 -15.69 11.18
CA PRO A 78 -8.79 -15.75 10.09
C PRO A 78 -8.75 -14.44 9.33
N VAL A 79 -7.53 -14.00 8.98
CA VAL A 79 -7.26 -12.75 8.29
C VAL A 79 -6.41 -13.00 7.06
N LEU A 80 -6.74 -12.36 5.94
CA LEU A 80 -5.87 -12.26 4.78
C LEU A 80 -5.05 -10.98 4.89
N MET A 81 -3.73 -11.10 4.99
CA MET A 81 -2.81 -9.97 4.97
C MET A 81 -2.13 -9.88 3.59
N ILE A 82 -2.17 -8.69 2.99
CA ILE A 82 -1.47 -8.38 1.74
C ILE A 82 -0.18 -7.65 2.12
N ASP A 83 0.95 -8.35 2.02
CA ASP A 83 2.27 -7.79 2.34
C ASP A 83 2.81 -6.94 1.20
N SER A 84 2.58 -7.36 -0.04
CA SER A 84 2.94 -6.59 -1.22
C SER A 84 1.96 -6.81 -2.36
N LEU A 85 1.80 -5.77 -3.17
CA LEU A 85 0.97 -5.77 -4.36
C LEU A 85 1.66 -4.97 -5.45
N ARG A 86 1.90 -5.58 -6.61
CA ARG A 86 2.58 -4.94 -7.74
C ARG A 86 1.74 -5.01 -9.00
N LYS A 87 1.96 -4.04 -9.89
CA LYS A 87 1.42 -4.08 -11.23
C LYS A 87 2.24 -5.05 -12.08
N CYS A 88 1.58 -5.89 -12.85
CA CYS A 88 2.21 -6.69 -13.88
C CYS A 88 1.59 -6.39 -15.26
N PRO A 89 2.19 -6.85 -16.39
CA PRO A 89 1.65 -6.65 -17.73
C PRO A 89 0.21 -7.15 -17.91
N THR A 90 -0.15 -8.26 -17.27
CA THR A 90 -1.45 -8.92 -17.42
C THR A 90 -2.50 -8.43 -16.43
N LEU A 91 -2.10 -7.93 -15.25
CA LEU A 91 -3.01 -7.45 -14.21
C LEU A 91 -2.60 -6.06 -13.69
N SER A 92 -3.55 -5.16 -13.65
CA SER A 92 -3.39 -3.92 -12.88
C SER A 92 -3.47 -4.22 -11.38
N GLY A 93 -2.84 -3.38 -10.55
CA GLY A 93 -2.95 -3.52 -9.08
C GLY A 93 -4.40 -3.56 -8.58
N ASN A 94 -5.33 -2.86 -9.26
CA ASN A 94 -6.76 -2.91 -8.93
C ASN A 94 -7.39 -4.27 -9.21
N GLN A 95 -7.07 -4.89 -10.34
CA GLN A 95 -7.57 -6.24 -10.68
C GLN A 95 -7.02 -7.27 -9.70
N THR A 96 -5.71 -7.22 -9.38
CA THR A 96 -5.11 -8.11 -8.40
C THR A 96 -5.78 -7.95 -7.03
N LEU A 97 -6.04 -6.71 -6.58
CA LEU A 97 -6.73 -6.47 -5.31
C LEU A 97 -8.14 -7.06 -5.29
N ILE A 98 -8.91 -6.90 -6.37
CA ILE A 98 -10.25 -7.49 -6.52
C ILE A 98 -10.19 -9.02 -6.46
N LEU A 99 -9.20 -9.65 -7.10
CA LEU A 99 -9.00 -11.10 -7.03
C LEU A 99 -8.72 -11.56 -5.60
N LEU A 100 -7.82 -10.86 -4.88
CA LEU A 100 -7.50 -11.19 -3.49
C LEU A 100 -8.70 -11.03 -2.55
N GLU A 101 -9.51 -9.99 -2.74
CA GLU A 101 -10.78 -9.82 -2.00
C GLU A 101 -11.79 -10.93 -2.37
N GLY A 102 -11.78 -11.40 -3.61
CA GLY A 102 -12.57 -12.56 -4.06
C GLY A 102 -12.16 -13.84 -3.35
N ILE A 103 -10.87 -14.08 -3.24
CA ILE A 103 -10.29 -15.21 -2.50
C ILE A 103 -10.71 -15.17 -1.02
N ALA A 104 -10.62 -13.99 -0.39
CA ALA A 104 -11.06 -13.83 1.00
C ALA A 104 -12.54 -14.21 1.17
N ARG A 105 -13.43 -13.80 0.25
CA ARG A 105 -14.85 -14.18 0.28
C ARG A 105 -15.05 -15.69 0.14
N GLN A 106 -14.38 -16.35 -0.80
CA GLN A 106 -14.51 -17.80 -1.03
C GLN A 106 -14.02 -18.60 0.18
N LEU A 107 -12.97 -18.11 0.86
CA LEU A 107 -12.43 -18.73 2.06
C LEU A 107 -13.16 -18.33 3.35
N LEU A 108 -14.22 -17.54 3.27
CA LEU A 108 -14.99 -17.03 4.40
C LEU A 108 -14.13 -16.19 5.37
N ILE A 109 -13.17 -15.46 4.83
CA ILE A 109 -12.36 -14.49 5.57
C ILE A 109 -13.05 -13.13 5.47
N ASP A 110 -13.48 -12.59 6.58
CA ASP A 110 -14.24 -11.34 6.65
C ASP A 110 -13.36 -10.09 6.68
N LYS A 111 -12.06 -10.24 6.91
CA LYS A 111 -11.13 -9.12 7.07
C LYS A 111 -9.88 -9.27 6.22
N VAL A 112 -9.59 -8.25 5.42
CA VAL A 112 -8.33 -8.11 4.69
C VAL A 112 -7.52 -6.97 5.29
N LEU A 113 -6.25 -7.22 5.57
CA LEU A 113 -5.28 -6.25 6.09
C LEU A 113 -4.21 -5.94 5.05
N LEU A 114 -3.68 -4.73 5.07
CA LEU A 114 -2.48 -4.36 4.33
C LEU A 114 -1.76 -3.18 4.99
N ALA A 115 -0.45 -3.08 4.75
CA ALA A 115 0.33 -1.88 5.06
C ALA A 115 0.52 -1.07 3.76
N ASP A 116 0.16 0.23 3.76
CA ASP A 116 0.31 1.07 2.57
C ASP A 116 1.73 1.63 2.47
N ARG A 117 2.63 0.84 1.92
CA ARG A 117 4.00 1.22 1.58
C ARG A 117 4.17 1.48 0.09
N SER A 118 3.08 1.85 -0.59
CA SER A 118 3.09 1.99 -2.04
C SER A 118 4.10 3.04 -2.50
N SER A 119 4.93 2.64 -3.45
CA SER A 119 5.94 3.49 -4.09
C SER A 119 6.12 3.08 -5.55
N PHE A 120 6.76 3.92 -6.34
CA PHE A 120 7.21 3.55 -7.68
C PHE A 120 8.63 4.07 -7.93
N SER A 121 9.39 3.29 -8.69
CA SER A 121 10.70 3.72 -9.16
C SER A 121 10.52 4.68 -10.33
N TYR A 122 11.14 5.84 -10.23
CA TYR A 122 11.24 6.82 -11.30
C TYR A 122 12.72 7.05 -11.61
N LYS A 123 13.06 7.10 -12.88
CA LYS A 123 14.44 7.32 -13.32
C LYS A 123 14.48 8.50 -14.30
N ASP A 124 15.32 9.45 -14.04
CA ASP A 124 15.64 10.58 -14.91
C ASP A 124 17.15 10.69 -15.17
N VAL A 125 17.56 11.81 -15.77
CA VAL A 125 18.97 12.09 -16.06
C VAL A 125 19.84 12.27 -14.81
N ASN A 126 19.23 12.59 -13.68
CA ASN A 126 19.91 12.87 -12.42
C ASN A 126 20.01 11.64 -11.51
N GLY A 127 19.20 10.58 -11.77
CA GLY A 127 19.27 9.37 -10.97
C GLY A 127 17.98 8.53 -10.96
N ALA A 128 17.96 7.56 -10.05
CA ALA A 128 16.79 6.73 -9.78
C ALA A 128 16.22 7.13 -8.41
N TYR A 129 14.90 7.30 -8.35
CA TYR A 129 14.15 7.73 -7.18
C TYR A 129 13.05 6.74 -6.85
N LEU A 130 12.81 6.53 -5.56
CA LEU A 130 11.66 5.78 -5.07
C LEU A 130 10.63 6.78 -4.54
N VAL A 131 9.59 7.04 -5.33
CA VAL A 131 8.56 8.03 -5.02
C VAL A 131 7.46 7.41 -4.17
N PRO A 132 7.22 7.85 -2.92
CA PRO A 132 6.15 7.34 -2.06
C PRO A 132 4.77 7.71 -2.61
N LEU A 133 4.03 6.72 -3.15
CA LEU A 133 2.71 6.94 -3.72
C LEU A 133 1.63 7.21 -2.68
N ASN A 134 1.74 6.60 -1.50
CA ASN A 134 0.83 6.84 -0.39
C ASN A 134 0.84 8.32 0.02
N VAL A 135 2.05 8.87 0.28
CA VAL A 135 2.23 10.29 0.64
C VAL A 135 1.76 11.20 -0.48
N LEU A 136 2.22 10.96 -1.70
CA LEU A 136 1.84 11.75 -2.87
C LEU A 136 0.32 11.70 -3.12
N GLY A 137 -0.31 10.55 -2.83
CA GLY A 137 -1.76 10.39 -2.88
C GLY A 137 -2.48 11.27 -1.86
N ILE A 138 -1.99 11.31 -0.62
CA ILE A 138 -2.55 12.16 0.44
C ILE A 138 -2.39 13.63 0.08
N LEU A 139 -1.21 14.06 -0.34
CA LEU A 139 -0.95 15.46 -0.70
C LEU A 139 -1.81 15.96 -1.88
N CYS A 140 -2.17 15.07 -2.81
CA CYS A 140 -3.01 15.42 -3.96
C CYS A 140 -4.51 15.30 -3.67
N ASP A 141 -4.92 14.26 -2.96
CA ASP A 141 -6.29 13.80 -2.91
C ASP A 141 -6.86 13.72 -1.48
N GLY A 142 -6.03 13.98 -0.46
CA GLY A 142 -6.36 13.79 0.96
C GLY A 142 -6.39 12.33 1.41
N LYS A 143 -6.20 11.39 0.49
CA LYS A 143 -6.36 9.94 0.73
C LYS A 143 -5.37 9.13 -0.08
N THR A 144 -4.95 8.01 0.48
CA THR A 144 -4.13 7.02 -0.25
C THR A 144 -4.96 6.29 -1.32
N TRP A 145 -4.26 5.53 -2.16
CA TRP A 145 -4.91 4.69 -3.17
C TRP A 145 -5.78 3.60 -2.54
N TYR A 146 -5.35 3.02 -1.41
CA TYR A 146 -6.10 1.99 -0.69
C TYR A 146 -7.29 2.57 0.07
N ASN A 147 -7.16 3.77 0.68
CA ASN A 147 -8.30 4.43 1.34
C ASN A 147 -9.48 4.66 0.37
N LYS A 148 -9.19 5.03 -0.89
CA LYS A 148 -10.21 5.18 -1.94
C LYS A 148 -10.94 3.88 -2.29
N ARG A 149 -10.41 2.73 -1.86
CA ARG A 149 -10.98 1.37 -2.06
C ARG A 149 -11.61 0.80 -0.79
N GLY A 150 -11.76 1.63 0.23
CA GLY A 150 -12.43 1.25 1.47
C GLY A 150 -11.54 0.61 2.53
N TYR A 151 -10.22 0.57 2.30
CA TYR A 151 -9.28 0.21 3.36
C TYR A 151 -9.10 1.36 4.33
N ARG A 152 -9.23 1.11 5.63
CA ARG A 152 -9.28 2.15 6.65
C ARG A 152 -8.40 1.80 7.85
N ALA A 153 -7.77 2.81 8.43
CA ALA A 153 -7.20 2.73 9.77
C ALA A 153 -8.31 2.84 10.83
N PRO A 154 -8.07 2.46 12.06
CA PRO A 154 -9.06 2.59 13.15
C PRO A 154 -9.59 4.03 13.34
N ASN A 155 -8.72 5.03 13.16
CA ASN A 155 -9.04 6.46 13.30
C ASN A 155 -9.11 7.20 11.94
N GLN A 156 -9.50 6.52 10.86
CA GLN A 156 -9.44 7.05 9.50
C GLN A 156 -10.21 8.37 9.31
N ASP A 157 -11.32 8.57 10.00
CA ASP A 157 -12.10 9.80 9.84
C ASP A 157 -11.35 11.03 10.37
N GLU A 158 -10.62 10.89 11.49
CA GLU A 158 -9.76 11.94 12.03
C GLU A 158 -8.58 12.23 11.10
N ILE A 159 -7.96 11.17 10.58
CA ILE A 159 -6.87 11.27 9.59
C ILE A 159 -7.35 12.00 8.33
N ASP A 160 -8.50 11.62 7.80
CA ASP A 160 -9.08 12.22 6.60
C ASP A 160 -9.39 13.71 6.82
N ALA A 161 -9.95 14.07 7.99
CA ALA A 161 -10.26 15.46 8.33
C ALA A 161 -9.00 16.32 8.48
N HIS A 162 -7.97 15.81 9.18
CA HIS A 162 -6.68 16.48 9.33
C HIS A 162 -6.01 16.69 7.97
N ASN A 163 -5.90 15.64 7.16
CA ASN A 163 -5.26 15.70 5.85
C ASN A 163 -5.99 16.66 4.91
N ALA A 164 -7.33 16.65 4.90
CA ALA A 164 -8.11 17.57 4.08
C ALA A 164 -7.84 19.03 4.44
N ALA A 165 -7.70 19.34 5.72
CA ALA A 165 -7.36 20.68 6.18
C ALA A 165 -5.91 21.07 5.85
N ALA A 166 -4.96 20.13 6.01
CA ALA A 166 -3.55 20.38 5.81
C ALA A 166 -3.20 20.69 4.35
N ILE A 167 -3.76 19.93 3.40
CA ILE A 167 -3.43 20.08 1.97
C ILE A 167 -4.00 21.36 1.34
N GLU A 168 -4.95 22.02 1.97
CA GLU A 168 -5.47 23.32 1.52
C GLU A 168 -4.63 24.51 2.02
N LYS A 169 -3.71 24.29 2.97
CA LYS A 169 -2.79 25.35 3.42
C LYS A 169 -1.76 25.67 2.33
N PRO A 170 -1.26 26.91 2.29
CA PRO A 170 -0.16 27.30 1.41
C PRO A 170 1.07 26.41 1.60
N LEU A 171 1.78 26.12 0.50
CA LEU A 171 2.93 25.21 0.51
C LEU A 171 3.99 25.64 1.53
N TYR A 172 4.32 26.95 1.61
CA TYR A 172 5.34 27.46 2.53
C TYR A 172 5.04 27.20 4.01
N MET A 173 3.76 27.12 4.39
CA MET A 173 3.37 26.86 5.79
C MET A 173 3.68 25.45 6.25
N ASN A 174 3.79 24.53 5.31
CA ASN A 174 3.96 23.10 5.59
C ASN A 174 5.39 22.61 5.33
N CYS A 175 6.26 23.47 4.77
CA CYS A 175 7.60 23.07 4.31
C CYS A 175 8.70 23.92 4.95
N VAL A 176 8.52 24.35 6.19
CA VAL A 176 9.39 25.33 6.89
C VAL A 176 10.86 24.89 6.95
N TYR A 177 11.16 23.59 6.90
CA TYR A 177 12.51 23.05 7.06
C TYR A 177 13.13 22.50 5.79
N ASN A 178 12.50 22.73 4.61
CA ASN A 178 12.96 22.09 3.37
C ASN A 178 13.46 23.11 2.34
N ASN A 179 14.76 23.15 2.17
CA ASN A 179 15.45 24.03 1.21
C ASN A 179 15.04 23.82 -0.26
N PHE A 180 14.29 22.75 -0.58
CA PHE A 180 13.83 22.53 -1.96
C PHE A 180 12.88 23.63 -2.45
N LEU A 181 12.20 24.34 -1.53
CA LEU A 181 11.33 25.47 -1.86
C LEU A 181 12.11 26.69 -2.38
N ASP A 182 13.42 26.76 -2.15
CA ASP A 182 14.26 27.85 -2.66
C ASP A 182 14.59 27.67 -4.13
N HIS A 183 14.29 26.53 -4.70
CA HIS A 183 14.44 26.27 -6.13
C HIS A 183 13.47 27.12 -6.96
N GLU A 184 13.93 27.65 -8.09
CA GLU A 184 13.14 28.52 -8.98
C GLU A 184 11.79 27.93 -9.41
N TYR A 185 11.70 26.60 -9.52
CA TYR A 185 10.45 25.89 -9.80
C TYR A 185 9.31 26.25 -8.84
N PHE A 186 9.63 26.61 -7.59
CA PHE A 186 8.64 26.95 -6.56
C PHE A 186 8.41 28.47 -6.41
N ALA A 187 9.10 29.31 -7.18
CA ALA A 187 9.03 30.78 -7.01
C ALA A 187 7.58 31.32 -7.06
N ASP A 188 6.74 30.78 -7.95
CA ASP A 188 5.32 31.16 -8.12
C ASP A 188 4.34 30.22 -7.42
N LYS A 189 4.82 29.23 -6.64
CA LYS A 189 4.01 28.16 -6.06
C LYS A 189 3.93 28.20 -4.54
N ARG A 190 4.77 28.98 -3.87
CA ARG A 190 4.87 29.02 -2.40
C ARG A 190 3.54 29.30 -1.70
N ASP A 191 2.76 30.25 -2.26
CA ASP A 191 1.48 30.69 -1.72
C ASP A 191 0.28 29.85 -2.20
N LYS A 192 0.52 28.90 -3.13
CA LYS A 192 -0.53 28.01 -3.63
C LYS A 192 -0.83 26.91 -2.62
N PRO A 193 -2.09 26.43 -2.53
CA PRO A 193 -2.43 25.26 -1.74
C PRO A 193 -1.52 24.09 -2.07
N MET A 194 -1.05 23.37 -1.06
CA MET A 194 -0.15 22.21 -1.21
C MET A 194 -0.73 21.19 -2.19
N ARG A 195 -2.04 20.94 -2.13
CA ARG A 195 -2.77 20.08 -3.09
C ARG A 195 -2.49 20.45 -4.54
N LYS A 196 -2.61 21.73 -4.90
CA LYS A 196 -2.42 22.18 -6.30
C LYS A 196 -1.01 21.90 -6.79
N VAL A 197 -0.03 22.19 -5.95
CA VAL A 197 1.39 22.01 -6.29
C VAL A 197 1.73 20.52 -6.45
N PHE A 198 1.32 19.68 -5.51
CA PHE A 198 1.64 18.25 -5.58
C PHE A 198 0.82 17.50 -6.64
N CYS A 199 -0.39 17.95 -6.99
CA CYS A 199 -1.11 17.43 -8.15
C CYS A 199 -0.38 17.75 -9.47
N GLU A 200 0.17 18.96 -9.61
CA GLU A 200 1.01 19.33 -10.75
C GLU A 200 2.28 18.45 -10.80
N ILE A 201 3.00 18.33 -9.69
CA ILE A 201 4.19 17.48 -9.57
C ILE A 201 3.86 16.02 -9.99
N ARG A 202 2.79 15.45 -9.44
CA ARG A 202 2.34 14.09 -9.79
C ARG A 202 2.06 13.94 -11.28
N GLN A 203 1.42 14.93 -11.90
CA GLN A 203 1.14 14.92 -13.33
C GLN A 203 2.42 14.96 -14.15
N ARG A 204 3.34 15.85 -13.82
CA ARG A 204 4.62 16.00 -14.52
C ARG A 204 5.50 14.75 -14.41
N ILE A 205 5.58 14.14 -13.22
CA ILE A 205 6.28 12.86 -13.03
C ILE A 205 5.68 11.77 -13.93
N ARG A 206 4.34 11.69 -14.04
CA ARG A 206 3.67 10.71 -14.93
C ARG A 206 3.96 10.94 -16.41
N GLN A 207 4.19 12.17 -16.80
CA GLN A 207 4.51 12.57 -18.19
C GLN A 207 6.01 12.47 -18.50
N GLY A 208 6.87 12.24 -17.50
CA GLY A 208 8.32 12.27 -17.65
C GLY A 208 8.90 13.68 -17.83
N ASP A 209 8.12 14.70 -17.47
CA ASP A 209 8.49 16.12 -17.60
C ASP A 209 9.01 16.67 -16.25
N THR A 210 10.25 16.36 -15.91
CA THR A 210 10.83 16.68 -14.60
C THR A 210 12.17 17.43 -14.68
N ALA A 211 12.61 17.83 -15.87
CA ALA A 211 13.97 18.36 -16.08
C ALA A 211 14.26 19.65 -15.29
N ASP A 212 13.26 20.52 -15.09
CA ASP A 212 13.36 21.78 -14.33
C ASP A 212 12.87 21.65 -12.87
N MET A 213 12.55 20.44 -12.41
CA MET A 213 12.07 20.20 -11.05
C MET A 213 13.21 19.77 -10.13
N PRO A 214 13.25 20.24 -8.87
CA PRO A 214 14.17 19.71 -7.86
C PRO A 214 13.67 18.35 -7.32
N LEU A 215 13.59 17.35 -8.22
CA LEU A 215 12.95 16.07 -7.93
C LEU A 215 13.56 15.37 -6.71
N HIS A 216 14.89 15.43 -6.57
CA HIS A 216 15.56 14.87 -5.39
C HIS A 216 15.05 15.50 -4.08
N GLY A 217 14.97 16.81 -4.00
CA GLY A 217 14.46 17.52 -2.82
C GLY A 217 12.99 17.19 -2.54
N ILE A 218 12.17 17.09 -3.60
CA ILE A 218 10.76 16.68 -3.49
C ILE A 218 10.64 15.26 -2.92
N VAL A 219 11.43 14.30 -3.42
CA VAL A 219 11.41 12.92 -2.94
C VAL A 219 11.86 12.83 -1.49
N LEU A 220 12.93 13.53 -1.12
CA LEU A 220 13.38 13.59 0.28
C LEU A 220 12.29 14.14 1.20
N PHE A 221 11.57 15.18 0.78
CA PHE A 221 10.44 15.71 1.54
C PHE A 221 9.31 14.67 1.70
N LEU A 222 8.95 13.94 0.63
CA LEU A 222 7.94 12.89 0.69
C LEU A 222 8.37 11.74 1.62
N GLU A 223 9.64 11.35 1.58
CA GLU A 223 10.21 10.32 2.46
C GLU A 223 10.23 10.80 3.93
N GLN A 224 10.57 12.05 4.17
CA GLN A 224 10.53 12.63 5.51
C GLN A 224 9.11 12.61 6.06
N LEU A 225 8.10 13.02 5.29
CA LEU A 225 6.70 12.93 5.72
C LEU A 225 6.27 11.50 6.04
N ARG A 226 6.89 10.49 5.40
CA ARG A 226 6.64 9.09 5.68
C ARG A 226 7.32 8.60 6.95
N SER A 227 8.53 9.08 7.23
CA SER A 227 9.38 8.62 8.34
C SER A 227 9.09 9.30 9.68
N ASP A 228 8.46 10.48 9.69
CA ASP A 228 8.16 11.27 10.91
C ASP A 228 7.14 10.60 11.86
N GLU A 229 6.92 9.29 11.69
CA GLU A 229 6.01 8.49 12.53
C GLU A 229 6.50 8.28 13.95
N GLU A 230 7.82 8.32 14.16
CA GLU A 230 8.41 8.12 15.48
C GLU A 230 8.33 9.35 16.37
N ASP A 231 8.09 10.54 15.79
CA ASP A 231 7.94 11.75 16.57
C ASP A 231 6.51 11.83 17.14
N THR A 232 6.38 11.49 18.42
CA THR A 232 5.12 11.42 19.18
C THR A 232 4.41 12.79 19.32
N ASN A 233 4.97 13.85 18.76
CA ASN A 233 4.43 15.20 18.82
C ASN A 233 3.44 15.42 17.67
N ALA A 234 2.19 14.94 17.85
CA ALA A 234 1.11 15.03 16.86
C ALA A 234 0.84 16.44 16.33
N ASP A 235 1.22 17.48 17.09
CA ASP A 235 0.98 18.87 16.75
C ASP A 235 1.84 19.39 15.60
N HIS A 236 2.92 18.69 15.23
CA HIS A 236 3.85 19.12 14.19
C HIS A 236 3.72 18.33 12.88
N LYS A 237 2.88 17.30 12.84
CA LYS A 237 2.70 16.50 11.61
C LYS A 237 1.92 17.29 10.56
N ILE A 238 2.54 17.48 9.40
CA ILE A 238 1.95 18.17 8.25
C ILE A 238 0.74 17.40 7.72
N VAL A 239 0.93 16.11 7.48
CA VAL A 239 -0.13 15.16 7.10
C VAL A 239 0.01 13.91 7.95
N TRP A 240 -1.13 13.35 8.32
CA TRP A 240 -1.16 12.09 9.03
C TRP A 240 -1.13 10.94 8.02
N ILE A 241 0.01 10.31 7.95
CA ILE A 241 0.16 9.09 7.20
C ILE A 241 -0.09 7.97 8.20
N THR A 242 -0.94 7.01 7.85
CA THR A 242 -1.06 5.81 8.66
C THR A 242 0.26 5.06 8.55
N GLY A 243 0.93 4.94 9.68
CA GLY A 243 2.29 4.50 9.75
C GLY A 243 2.62 3.14 9.15
N GLU A 244 3.91 2.87 8.99
CA GLU A 244 4.42 1.57 8.55
C GLU A 244 3.90 0.39 9.38
N PHE A 245 3.45 0.67 10.59
CA PHE A 245 2.96 -0.32 11.57
C PHE A 245 1.42 -0.33 11.72
N VAL A 246 0.69 0.60 11.09
CA VAL A 246 -0.78 0.60 11.14
C VAL A 246 -1.33 -0.09 9.90
N TYR A 247 -1.86 -1.28 10.09
CA TYR A 247 -2.55 -1.98 9.01
C TYR A 247 -3.88 -1.32 8.67
N LEU A 248 -4.05 -0.99 7.41
CA LEU A 248 -5.36 -0.66 6.86
C LEU A 248 -6.20 -1.93 6.78
N SER A 249 -7.45 -1.85 7.16
CA SER A 249 -8.37 -2.99 7.13
C SER A 249 -9.57 -2.71 6.25
N LYS A 250 -10.09 -3.76 5.63
CA LYS A 250 -11.37 -3.74 4.91
C LYS A 250 -12.19 -4.95 5.31
N SER A 251 -13.40 -4.72 5.80
CA SER A 251 -14.37 -5.78 6.01
C SER A 251 -14.92 -6.25 4.65
N ILE A 252 -14.92 -7.55 4.43
CA ILE A 252 -15.42 -8.17 3.22
C ILE A 252 -16.87 -8.58 3.47
N GLN A 253 -17.80 -7.98 2.70
CA GLN A 253 -19.21 -8.38 2.80
C GLN A 253 -19.40 -9.81 2.32
N MET A 254 -19.90 -10.66 3.22
CA MET A 254 -20.25 -12.03 2.92
C MET A 254 -21.65 -12.06 2.31
N VAL A 255 -21.78 -12.70 1.16
CA VAL A 255 -23.11 -12.99 0.58
C VAL A 255 -23.73 -14.12 1.38
N PRO A 256 -24.95 -13.94 1.94
CA PRO A 256 -25.62 -15.02 2.64
C PRO A 256 -25.80 -16.24 1.74
N ARG A 257 -25.49 -17.44 2.25
CA ARG A 257 -25.61 -18.69 1.49
C ARG A 257 -27.05 -18.97 1.00
N SER A 258 -28.05 -18.26 1.51
CA SER A 258 -29.46 -18.40 1.11
C SER A 258 -29.80 -17.73 -0.22
N SER A 259 -28.83 -17.06 -0.88
CA SER A 259 -29.03 -16.38 -2.18
C SER A 259 -28.28 -17.05 -3.34
N LEU A 260 -27.72 -18.23 -3.12
CA LEU A 260 -27.19 -19.16 -4.12
C LEU A 260 -28.06 -20.41 -4.14
#